data_e0111fc35f24f31648add38298169f60
#
_entry.id   e0111fc35f24f31648add38298169f60
#
_cell.length_a   1.000
_cell.length_b   1.000
_cell.length_c   1.000
_cell.angle_alpha   90.00
_cell.angle_beta   90.00
_cell.angle_gamma   90.00
#
_symmetry.space_group_name_H-M   'P 1'
#
loop_
_entity.id
_entity.type
_entity.pdbx_description
1 polymer ?
#
loop_
_entity_poly.entity_id
_entity_poly.type
_entity_poly.pdbx_seq_one_letter_code
_entity_poly.pdbx_strand_id
1 'polypeptide(L)'
;MAKEIKYGAEARAALEAGVNKLADTVRVTLGPKGRNVVLDKSYGAPLITNDGVTIAKEIELEDSFENMGAQLVKEVATKTNDVAGDGTTTATVLAQAMVNAGMKNLAAGANPIILRKGMKKATDCAVEAIAKMSSKVNGKEQFARVAAVSSGDEEVGNMVADAMEKVTGDGVITIEESKTMKTELDLVEGMQFDRGYISAYMATDMDKMEAVLDDPFILITDKKISNIQEILPVLEQIVQSGAKLLIIAEDVEGEALTTLIVNKLRGTFNVVAVKAPGYGDRRKAMLQDIAILTGGQVISDELGLDLKEATLQQLGRAKSVKIQKENTVIVDGYGDKAAIQARISQIKKQAEETTSDFDKEKLQERLAKLAGGVAVIRVGAATETEMKEAKLRMEDALNATRAAAEEGIISGGGSAYIHASKEVAKLAETLEGDEKTGACIVLKALEAPLFHISANAGLEGSVIINKVRESEIGIGFDALKGEYVDMVATGILDPAKVTRSALQNATSVASTLLTTESVVATIKEDTPAMPAGGMGGMM
;
A
#
# COMPACT_ATOMS: atom_id res chain seq x y z
N MET A 1 15.82 -10.98 29.85
CA MET A 1 15.38 -9.57 29.91
C MET A 1 14.26 -9.42 30.91
N ALA A 2 14.43 -8.54 31.90
CA ALA A 2 13.40 -8.23 32.88
C ALA A 2 12.22 -7.49 32.22
N LYS A 3 11.03 -7.60 32.82
CA LYS A 3 9.81 -6.94 32.34
C LYS A 3 9.33 -5.93 33.36
N GLU A 4 8.87 -4.80 32.89
CA GLU A 4 8.11 -3.82 33.64
C GLU A 4 6.64 -3.92 33.28
N ILE A 5 5.75 -3.82 34.26
CA ILE A 5 4.32 -4.02 34.06
C ILE A 5 3.59 -2.81 34.64
N LYS A 6 2.70 -2.21 33.86
CA LYS A 6 1.75 -1.18 34.28
C LYS A 6 0.33 -1.73 34.21
N TYR A 7 -0.52 -1.25 35.10
CA TYR A 7 -1.91 -1.71 35.24
C TYR A 7 -2.90 -0.56 35.21
N GLY A 8 -4.14 -0.87 34.87
CA GLY A 8 -5.30 0.00 35.03
C GLY A 8 -5.13 1.37 34.36
N ALA A 9 -5.38 2.41 35.13
CA ALA A 9 -5.36 3.80 34.63
C ALA A 9 -3.97 4.24 34.11
N GLU A 10 -2.88 3.79 34.80
CA GLU A 10 -1.51 4.15 34.37
C GLU A 10 -1.15 3.52 33.03
N ALA A 11 -1.50 2.25 32.83
CA ALA A 11 -1.29 1.57 31.57
C ALA A 11 -2.05 2.25 30.41
N ARG A 12 -3.33 2.57 30.66
CA ARG A 12 -4.18 3.25 29.67
C ARG A 12 -3.69 4.65 29.34
N ALA A 13 -3.26 5.44 30.32
CA ALA A 13 -2.75 6.79 30.11
C ALA A 13 -1.46 6.79 29.26
N ALA A 14 -0.55 5.83 29.48
CA ALA A 14 0.66 5.71 28.69
C ALA A 14 0.34 5.33 27.22
N LEU A 15 -0.57 4.36 27.00
CA LEU A 15 -1.01 4.00 25.64
C LEU A 15 -1.68 5.19 24.93
N GLU A 16 -2.59 5.91 25.61
CA GLU A 16 -3.27 7.09 25.08
C GLU A 16 -2.28 8.20 24.69
N ALA A 17 -1.25 8.43 25.51
CA ALA A 17 -0.19 9.39 25.22
C ALA A 17 0.57 9.03 23.94
N GLY A 18 0.91 7.76 23.76
CA GLY A 18 1.56 7.27 22.53
C GLY A 18 0.68 7.41 21.30
N VAL A 19 -0.60 7.04 21.39
CA VAL A 19 -1.59 7.25 20.33
C VAL A 19 -1.65 8.71 19.92
N ASN A 20 -1.75 9.62 20.90
CA ASN A 20 -1.85 11.05 20.65
C ASN A 20 -0.58 11.61 20.00
N LYS A 21 0.60 11.26 20.48
CA LYS A 21 1.87 11.73 19.90
C LYS A 21 1.99 11.38 18.42
N LEU A 22 1.67 10.14 18.05
CA LEU A 22 1.70 9.74 16.64
C LEU A 22 0.61 10.45 15.83
N ALA A 23 -0.64 10.39 16.28
CA ALA A 23 -1.76 10.94 15.54
C ALA A 23 -1.68 12.46 15.37
N ASP A 24 -1.20 13.19 16.39
CA ASP A 24 -1.00 14.64 16.32
C ASP A 24 0.07 15.02 15.29
N THR A 25 1.08 14.19 15.11
CA THR A 25 2.10 14.39 14.06
C THR A 25 1.54 14.16 12.67
N VAL A 26 0.71 13.11 12.50
CA VAL A 26 0.15 12.75 11.19
C VAL A 26 -0.98 13.69 10.77
N ARG A 27 -1.89 14.07 11.68
CA ARG A 27 -3.11 14.84 11.35
C ARG A 27 -2.87 16.21 10.71
N VAL A 28 -1.67 16.79 10.88
CA VAL A 28 -1.32 18.11 10.28
C VAL A 28 -1.26 18.07 8.77
N THR A 29 -1.17 16.86 8.18
CA THR A 29 -1.12 16.66 6.73
C THR A 29 -2.50 16.58 6.09
N LEU A 30 -3.59 16.45 6.89
CA LEU A 30 -4.92 16.17 6.38
C LEU A 30 -5.56 17.36 5.67
N GLY A 31 -6.09 17.10 4.48
CA GLY A 31 -6.89 18.06 3.69
C GLY A 31 -6.08 19.01 2.82
N PRO A 32 -6.75 19.87 2.02
CA PRO A 32 -6.11 20.68 0.97
C PRO A 32 -5.20 21.80 1.51
N LYS A 33 -5.29 22.12 2.81
CA LYS A 33 -4.39 23.04 3.52
C LYS A 33 -3.52 22.31 4.56
N GLY A 34 -3.42 20.99 4.43
CA GLY A 34 -2.47 20.17 5.18
C GLY A 34 -1.02 20.59 4.89
N ARG A 35 -0.13 20.27 5.82
CA ARG A 35 1.30 20.62 5.75
C ARG A 35 2.15 19.38 5.79
N ASN A 36 3.33 19.48 5.20
CA ASN A 36 4.31 18.40 5.22
C ASN A 36 4.95 18.25 6.60
N VAL A 37 5.39 17.03 6.89
CA VAL A 37 6.24 16.69 8.04
C VAL A 37 7.65 16.42 7.53
N VAL A 38 8.65 16.84 8.29
CA VAL A 38 10.06 16.58 8.00
C VAL A 38 10.53 15.42 8.87
N LEU A 39 11.02 14.37 8.23
CA LEU A 39 11.51 13.15 8.89
C LEU A 39 13.03 13.12 8.79
N ASP A 40 13.70 12.93 9.92
CA ASP A 40 15.15 12.71 9.96
C ASP A 40 15.50 11.35 9.36
N LYS A 41 16.60 11.26 8.67
CA LYS A 41 17.13 10.01 8.11
C LYS A 41 18.56 9.81 8.59
N SER A 42 18.87 8.59 9.03
CA SER A 42 20.20 8.23 9.49
C SER A 42 21.28 8.45 8.41
N TYR A 43 20.89 8.43 7.14
CA TYR A 43 21.76 8.68 5.98
C TYR A 43 21.00 9.48 4.93
N GLY A 44 21.65 10.45 4.31
CA GLY A 44 21.08 11.29 3.25
C GLY A 44 20.38 12.54 3.76
N ALA A 45 19.57 13.16 2.90
CA ALA A 45 18.78 14.32 3.24
C ALA A 45 17.50 13.93 4.03
N PRO A 46 17.00 14.81 4.91
CA PRO A 46 15.70 14.60 5.55
C PRO A 46 14.60 14.40 4.51
N LEU A 47 13.65 13.52 4.80
CA LEU A 47 12.48 13.30 3.96
C LEU A 47 11.39 14.30 4.33
N ILE A 48 10.86 15.00 3.33
CA ILE A 48 9.68 15.86 3.48
C ILE A 48 8.50 15.12 2.84
N THR A 49 7.44 14.90 3.61
CA THR A 49 6.27 14.15 3.12
C THR A 49 4.98 14.56 3.83
N ASN A 50 3.86 14.35 3.18
CA ASN A 50 2.51 14.41 3.76
C ASN A 50 1.84 13.03 3.83
N ASP A 51 2.50 11.97 3.37
CA ASP A 51 1.98 10.61 3.45
C ASP A 51 1.92 10.11 4.90
N GLY A 52 0.71 9.82 5.36
CA GLY A 52 0.45 9.43 6.74
C GLY A 52 1.10 8.10 7.15
N VAL A 53 1.19 7.12 6.26
CA VAL A 53 1.82 5.83 6.60
C VAL A 53 3.34 5.94 6.69
N THR A 54 3.97 6.71 5.82
CA THR A 54 5.42 6.99 5.88
C THR A 54 5.77 7.72 7.17
N ILE A 55 4.99 8.73 7.55
CA ILE A 55 5.20 9.45 8.81
C ILE A 55 5.01 8.50 10.01
N ALA A 56 3.93 7.71 10.02
CA ALA A 56 3.64 6.80 11.12
C ALA A 56 4.72 5.72 11.30
N LYS A 57 5.32 5.23 10.22
CA LYS A 57 6.39 4.23 10.24
C LYS A 57 7.68 4.73 10.90
N GLU A 58 8.01 6.00 10.75
CA GLU A 58 9.23 6.62 11.29
C GLU A 58 9.09 6.99 12.78
N ILE A 59 7.86 7.07 13.32
CA ILE A 59 7.68 7.45 14.71
C ILE A 59 8.01 6.29 15.64
N GLU A 60 9.05 6.48 16.44
CA GLU A 60 9.44 5.62 17.54
C GLU A 60 9.65 6.48 18.81
N LEU A 61 8.99 6.10 19.92
CA LEU A 61 9.03 6.85 21.16
C LEU A 61 10.01 6.22 22.14
N GLU A 62 10.69 7.06 22.93
CA GLU A 62 11.67 6.64 23.92
C GLU A 62 11.05 5.81 25.04
N ASP A 63 9.88 6.23 25.56
CA ASP A 63 9.12 5.48 26.53
C ASP A 63 8.47 4.25 25.89
N SER A 64 8.82 3.06 26.38
CA SER A 64 8.37 1.79 25.81
C SER A 64 6.85 1.59 25.92
N PHE A 65 6.19 2.14 26.93
CA PHE A 65 4.74 2.02 27.11
C PHE A 65 3.98 2.97 26.16
N GLU A 66 4.44 4.20 26.04
CA GLU A 66 3.89 5.13 25.05
C GLU A 66 4.14 4.62 23.63
N ASN A 67 5.33 4.06 23.38
CA ASN A 67 5.67 3.51 22.07
C ASN A 67 4.73 2.38 21.65
N MET A 68 4.26 1.53 22.60
CA MET A 68 3.25 0.52 22.28
C MET A 68 1.93 1.14 21.80
N GLY A 69 1.49 2.26 22.40
CA GLY A 69 0.34 3.02 21.92
C GLY A 69 0.52 3.57 20.51
N ALA A 70 1.70 4.14 20.25
CA ALA A 70 2.06 4.61 18.90
C ALA A 70 2.09 3.46 17.89
N GLN A 71 2.69 2.30 18.23
CA GLN A 71 2.75 1.13 17.34
C GLN A 71 1.37 0.58 16.97
N LEU A 72 0.39 0.61 17.89
CA LEU A 72 -0.98 0.21 17.59
C LEU A 72 -1.64 1.12 16.54
N VAL A 73 -1.44 2.43 16.61
CA VAL A 73 -1.95 3.36 15.60
C VAL A 73 -1.16 3.28 14.29
N LYS A 74 0.14 3.03 14.36
CA LYS A 74 0.96 2.71 13.19
C LYS A 74 0.40 1.50 12.42
N GLU A 75 -0.09 0.48 13.14
CA GLU A 75 -0.75 -0.68 12.52
C GLU A 75 -2.03 -0.27 11.78
N VAL A 76 -2.83 0.67 12.32
CA VAL A 76 -4.02 1.20 11.64
C VAL A 76 -3.64 1.81 10.28
N ALA A 77 -2.63 2.69 10.26
CA ALA A 77 -2.15 3.33 9.03
C ALA A 77 -1.64 2.29 8.03
N THR A 78 -0.81 1.34 8.48
CA THR A 78 -0.23 0.28 7.64
C THR A 78 -1.31 -0.62 7.03
N LYS A 79 -2.28 -1.08 7.84
CA LYS A 79 -3.38 -1.94 7.34
C LYS A 79 -4.29 -1.21 6.37
N THR A 80 -4.51 0.09 6.57
CA THR A 80 -5.29 0.89 5.64
C THR A 80 -4.55 1.06 4.31
N ASN A 81 -3.25 1.29 4.35
CA ASN A 81 -2.40 1.31 3.17
C ASN A 81 -2.41 -0.04 2.42
N ASP A 82 -2.28 -1.16 3.12
CA ASP A 82 -2.28 -2.51 2.53
C ASP A 82 -3.59 -2.83 1.77
N VAL A 83 -4.73 -2.34 2.27
CA VAL A 83 -6.06 -2.65 1.72
C VAL A 83 -6.51 -1.65 0.64
N ALA A 84 -6.24 -0.36 0.86
CA ALA A 84 -6.81 0.71 0.04
C ALA A 84 -5.74 1.59 -0.62
N GLY A 85 -4.50 1.55 -0.14
CA GLY A 85 -3.37 2.31 -0.67
C GLY A 85 -3.43 3.83 -0.42
N ASP A 86 -4.47 4.30 0.28
CA ASP A 86 -4.70 5.69 0.63
C ASP A 86 -5.55 5.77 1.92
N GLY A 87 -5.79 6.99 2.46
CA GLY A 87 -6.62 7.22 3.63
C GLY A 87 -5.96 6.92 4.97
N THR A 88 -4.66 6.76 5.01
CA THR A 88 -3.87 6.41 6.20
C THR A 88 -3.94 7.48 7.29
N THR A 89 -3.91 8.75 6.92
CA THR A 89 -4.10 9.89 7.82
C THR A 89 -5.52 9.90 8.40
N THR A 90 -6.53 9.69 7.58
CA THR A 90 -7.94 9.62 8.01
C THR A 90 -8.16 8.49 9.02
N ALA A 91 -7.60 7.31 8.76
CA ALA A 91 -7.69 6.15 9.65
C ALA A 91 -7.03 6.44 11.02
N THR A 92 -5.86 7.07 11.01
CA THR A 92 -5.13 7.49 12.21
C THR A 92 -5.95 8.48 13.06
N VAL A 93 -6.55 9.47 12.44
CA VAL A 93 -7.40 10.49 13.10
C VAL A 93 -8.66 9.87 13.70
N LEU A 94 -9.31 8.96 12.97
CA LEU A 94 -10.47 8.21 13.47
C LEU A 94 -10.10 7.35 14.68
N ALA A 95 -8.97 6.64 14.63
CA ALA A 95 -8.49 5.82 15.75
C ALA A 95 -8.20 6.68 16.99
N GLN A 96 -7.51 7.80 16.84
CA GLN A 96 -7.28 8.74 17.92
C GLN A 96 -8.58 9.22 18.56
N ALA A 97 -9.54 9.65 17.74
CA ALA A 97 -10.83 10.15 18.25
C ALA A 97 -11.59 9.08 19.03
N MET A 98 -11.59 7.82 18.54
CA MET A 98 -12.22 6.69 19.23
C MET A 98 -11.52 6.35 20.54
N VAL A 99 -10.19 6.31 20.56
CA VAL A 99 -9.40 6.02 21.77
C VAL A 99 -9.65 7.10 22.81
N ASN A 100 -9.50 8.37 22.47
CA ASN A 100 -9.70 9.48 23.40
C ASN A 100 -11.12 9.55 23.98
N ALA A 101 -12.15 9.29 23.17
CA ALA A 101 -13.53 9.21 23.64
C ALA A 101 -13.76 7.96 24.50
N GLY A 102 -13.22 6.82 24.09
CA GLY A 102 -13.32 5.55 24.83
C GLY A 102 -12.65 5.60 26.19
N MET A 103 -11.44 6.16 26.30
CA MET A 103 -10.71 6.29 27.57
C MET A 103 -11.48 7.11 28.61
N LYS A 104 -12.15 8.18 28.19
CA LYS A 104 -13.02 8.99 29.06
C LYS A 104 -14.19 8.18 29.62
N ASN A 105 -14.82 7.34 28.79
CA ASN A 105 -15.93 6.50 29.20
C ASN A 105 -15.49 5.34 30.09
N LEU A 106 -14.30 4.75 29.85
CA LEU A 106 -13.71 3.75 30.73
C LEU A 106 -13.37 4.33 32.10
N ALA A 107 -12.83 5.54 32.16
CA ALA A 107 -12.58 6.23 33.44
C ALA A 107 -13.88 6.52 34.19
N ALA A 108 -15.01 6.67 33.49
CA ALA A 108 -16.34 6.80 34.08
C ALA A 108 -16.97 5.46 34.51
N GLY A 109 -16.29 4.31 34.31
CA GLY A 109 -16.72 3.00 34.74
C GLY A 109 -17.48 2.16 33.71
N ALA A 110 -17.48 2.54 32.45
CA ALA A 110 -18.10 1.76 31.38
C ALA A 110 -17.39 0.41 31.18
N ASN A 111 -18.17 -0.62 30.83
CA ASN A 111 -17.64 -1.96 30.56
C ASN A 111 -17.00 -2.03 29.17
N PRO A 112 -15.67 -2.25 29.04
CA PRO A 112 -14.96 -2.21 27.76
C PRO A 112 -15.45 -3.28 26.76
N ILE A 113 -15.88 -4.44 27.24
CA ILE A 113 -16.36 -5.53 26.36
C ILE A 113 -17.70 -5.16 25.73
N ILE A 114 -18.56 -4.46 26.47
CA ILE A 114 -19.87 -4.01 25.97
C ILE A 114 -19.68 -2.80 25.05
N LEU A 115 -18.79 -1.85 25.43
CA LEU A 115 -18.40 -0.74 24.55
C LEU A 115 -17.95 -1.24 23.18
N ARG A 116 -17.06 -2.24 23.15
CA ARG A 116 -16.57 -2.86 21.90
C ARG A 116 -17.70 -3.38 21.02
N LYS A 117 -18.74 -4.00 21.61
CA LYS A 117 -19.92 -4.47 20.84
C LYS A 117 -20.69 -3.30 20.22
N GLY A 118 -20.89 -2.23 20.96
CA GLY A 118 -21.55 -1.02 20.47
C GLY A 118 -20.76 -0.35 19.37
N MET A 119 -19.44 -0.20 19.55
CA MET A 119 -18.53 0.33 18.51
C MET A 119 -18.62 -0.48 17.23
N LYS A 120 -18.59 -1.81 17.31
CA LYS A 120 -18.69 -2.67 16.12
C LYS A 120 -20.00 -2.46 15.38
N LYS A 121 -21.16 -2.48 16.09
CA LYS A 121 -22.48 -2.25 15.46
C LYS A 121 -22.57 -0.90 14.77
N ALA A 122 -22.03 0.15 15.40
CA ALA A 122 -22.01 1.50 14.84
C ALA A 122 -21.13 1.59 13.59
N THR A 123 -19.97 0.92 13.60
CA THR A 123 -19.09 0.85 12.44
C THR A 123 -19.72 0.10 11.28
N ASP A 124 -20.32 -1.06 11.55
CA ASP A 124 -21.03 -1.85 10.52
C ASP A 124 -22.17 -1.01 9.89
N CYS A 125 -22.95 -0.29 10.69
CA CYS A 125 -23.99 0.62 10.24
C CYS A 125 -23.43 1.78 9.38
N ALA A 126 -22.32 2.41 9.81
CA ALA A 126 -21.69 3.49 9.05
C ALA A 126 -21.14 2.99 7.70
N VAL A 127 -20.54 1.81 7.68
CA VAL A 127 -20.02 1.16 6.45
C VAL A 127 -21.17 0.87 5.48
N GLU A 128 -22.30 0.35 5.95
CA GLU A 128 -23.50 0.16 5.11
C GLU A 128 -24.04 1.48 4.56
N ALA A 129 -24.05 2.54 5.37
CA ALA A 129 -24.48 3.87 4.92
C ALA A 129 -23.53 4.44 3.86
N ILE A 130 -22.20 4.29 4.02
CA ILE A 130 -21.19 4.68 3.04
C ILE A 130 -21.39 3.90 1.73
N ALA A 131 -21.60 2.58 1.80
CA ALA A 131 -21.83 1.75 0.63
C ALA A 131 -23.11 2.17 -0.15
N LYS A 132 -24.16 2.57 0.56
CA LYS A 132 -25.40 3.08 -0.07
C LYS A 132 -25.22 4.43 -0.76
N MET A 133 -24.30 5.27 -0.29
CA MET A 133 -23.97 6.56 -0.90
C MET A 133 -23.02 6.44 -2.07
N SER A 134 -22.36 5.29 -2.25
CA SER A 134 -21.39 5.07 -3.31
C SER A 134 -22.05 5.03 -4.68
N SER A 135 -21.41 5.64 -5.66
CA SER A 135 -21.75 5.59 -7.07
C SER A 135 -20.54 5.10 -7.90
N LYS A 136 -20.81 4.32 -8.96
CA LYS A 136 -19.75 3.84 -9.85
C LYS A 136 -19.07 5.03 -10.56
N VAL A 137 -17.77 4.91 -10.76
CA VAL A 137 -17.00 5.90 -11.53
C VAL A 137 -17.41 5.83 -13.00
N ASN A 138 -17.75 6.97 -13.57
CA ASN A 138 -18.16 7.12 -14.96
C ASN A 138 -17.15 7.97 -15.73
N GLY A 139 -16.27 7.28 -16.47
CA GLY A 139 -15.35 7.91 -17.41
C GLY A 139 -14.10 8.54 -16.79
N LYS A 140 -13.23 8.97 -17.67
CA LYS A 140 -11.90 9.51 -17.38
C LYS A 140 -11.90 10.73 -16.44
N GLU A 141 -12.88 11.63 -16.62
CA GLU A 141 -12.94 12.86 -15.83
C GLU A 141 -13.08 12.59 -14.33
N GLN A 142 -13.90 11.61 -13.93
CA GLN A 142 -14.04 11.26 -12.51
C GLN A 142 -12.79 10.59 -11.96
N PHE A 143 -12.10 9.76 -12.74
CA PHE A 143 -10.79 9.23 -12.35
C PHE A 143 -9.76 10.35 -12.14
N ALA A 144 -9.71 11.32 -13.05
CA ALA A 144 -8.82 12.47 -12.91
C ALA A 144 -9.12 13.27 -11.64
N ARG A 145 -10.40 13.47 -11.29
CA ARG A 145 -10.80 14.18 -10.08
C ARG A 145 -10.44 13.42 -8.80
N VAL A 146 -10.66 12.11 -8.76
CA VAL A 146 -10.23 11.28 -7.61
C VAL A 146 -8.72 11.38 -7.40
N ALA A 147 -7.95 11.21 -8.47
CA ALA A 147 -6.49 11.30 -8.41
C ALA A 147 -6.01 12.71 -8.03
N ALA A 148 -6.69 13.77 -8.53
CA ALA A 148 -6.36 15.15 -8.20
C ALA A 148 -6.67 15.49 -6.73
N VAL A 149 -7.73 14.95 -6.16
CA VAL A 149 -8.06 15.14 -4.73
C VAL A 149 -7.02 14.43 -3.84
N SER A 150 -6.63 13.22 -4.18
CA SER A 150 -5.63 12.45 -3.42
C SER A 150 -4.24 13.09 -3.51
N SER A 151 -3.82 13.51 -4.71
CA SER A 151 -2.49 14.14 -4.91
C SER A 151 -2.45 15.63 -4.56
N GLY A 152 -3.58 16.32 -4.51
CA GLY A 152 -3.65 17.78 -4.41
C GLY A 152 -3.18 18.51 -5.68
N ASP A 153 -3.10 17.81 -6.83
CA ASP A 153 -2.54 18.33 -8.09
C ASP A 153 -3.35 17.83 -9.30
N GLU A 154 -3.87 18.79 -10.10
CA GLU A 154 -4.70 18.48 -11.28
C GLU A 154 -3.87 17.84 -12.42
N GLU A 155 -2.59 18.20 -12.56
CA GLU A 155 -1.72 17.60 -13.60
C GLU A 155 -1.46 16.13 -13.29
N VAL A 156 -1.20 15.81 -12.02
CA VAL A 156 -1.08 14.43 -11.53
C VAL A 156 -2.39 13.67 -11.77
N GLY A 157 -3.52 14.28 -11.43
CA GLY A 157 -4.84 13.69 -11.65
C GLY A 157 -5.10 13.31 -13.10
N ASN A 158 -4.82 14.22 -14.02
CA ASN A 158 -4.98 13.97 -15.44
C ASN A 158 -4.03 12.88 -15.95
N MET A 159 -2.78 12.86 -15.50
CA MET A 159 -1.79 11.87 -15.91
C MET A 159 -2.16 10.46 -15.45
N VAL A 160 -2.65 10.30 -14.21
CA VAL A 160 -3.15 9.01 -13.70
C VAL A 160 -4.37 8.54 -14.50
N ALA A 161 -5.31 9.44 -14.80
CA ALA A 161 -6.48 9.11 -15.61
C ALA A 161 -6.10 8.74 -17.06
N ASP A 162 -5.12 9.41 -17.65
CA ASP A 162 -4.56 9.05 -18.96
C ASP A 162 -3.92 7.67 -18.94
N ALA A 163 -3.19 7.35 -17.88
CA ALA A 163 -2.61 6.03 -17.69
C ALA A 163 -3.70 4.95 -17.57
N MET A 164 -4.74 5.19 -16.77
CA MET A 164 -5.87 4.27 -16.61
C MET A 164 -6.65 4.04 -17.91
N GLU A 165 -6.77 5.06 -18.74
CA GLU A 165 -7.45 4.95 -20.04
C GLU A 165 -6.60 4.18 -21.08
N LYS A 166 -5.28 4.38 -21.07
CA LYS A 166 -4.35 3.71 -22.02
C LYS A 166 -4.17 2.24 -21.72
N VAL A 167 -4.23 1.84 -20.44
CA VAL A 167 -4.22 0.43 -20.08
C VAL A 167 -5.65 -0.09 -20.05
N THR A 168 -5.93 -1.17 -20.75
CA THR A 168 -7.21 -1.87 -20.65
C THR A 168 -7.41 -2.40 -19.23
N GLY A 169 -8.64 -2.72 -18.82
CA GLY A 169 -9.03 -2.99 -17.43
C GLY A 169 -8.14 -3.91 -16.57
N ASP A 170 -7.32 -4.75 -17.21
CA ASP A 170 -6.31 -5.60 -16.55
C ASP A 170 -4.88 -5.08 -16.74
N GLY A 171 -4.71 -3.90 -17.32
CA GLY A 171 -3.40 -3.27 -17.57
C GLY A 171 -2.78 -2.72 -16.28
N VAL A 172 -1.46 -2.69 -16.26
CA VAL A 172 -0.66 -2.31 -15.08
C VAL A 172 -0.13 -0.90 -15.22
N ILE A 173 -0.19 -0.13 -14.16
CA ILE A 173 0.44 1.18 -14.06
C ILE A 173 1.53 1.08 -13.00
N THR A 174 2.76 1.45 -13.36
CA THR A 174 3.91 1.56 -12.46
C THR A 174 4.40 2.99 -12.38
N ILE A 175 5.00 3.33 -11.25
CA ILE A 175 5.59 4.65 -11.02
C ILE A 175 7.08 4.45 -10.79
N GLU A 176 7.89 5.08 -11.63
CA GLU A 176 9.35 5.01 -11.61
C GLU A 176 9.95 6.42 -11.46
N GLU A 177 11.21 6.47 -11.05
CA GLU A 177 11.96 7.72 -11.01
C GLU A 177 12.48 8.06 -12.41
N SER A 178 12.28 9.31 -12.83
CA SER A 178 12.85 9.82 -14.07
C SER A 178 14.30 10.25 -13.87
N LYS A 179 15.12 10.11 -14.90
CA LYS A 179 16.45 10.72 -14.94
C LYS A 179 16.42 12.19 -15.40
N THR A 180 15.24 12.67 -15.79
CA THR A 180 15.01 14.05 -16.25
C THR A 180 14.18 14.82 -15.22
N MET A 181 14.10 16.14 -15.36
CA MET A 181 13.26 16.97 -14.50
C MET A 181 11.77 16.93 -14.88
N LYS A 182 11.41 16.21 -15.94
CA LYS A 182 10.02 16.14 -16.41
C LYS A 182 9.37 14.83 -15.99
N THR A 183 8.10 14.93 -15.58
CA THR A 183 7.25 13.77 -15.40
C THR A 183 6.61 13.39 -16.73
N GLU A 184 6.70 12.12 -17.12
CA GLU A 184 6.26 11.62 -18.41
C GLU A 184 5.49 10.31 -18.25
N LEU A 185 4.51 10.08 -19.12
CA LEU A 185 3.73 8.84 -19.21
C LEU A 185 4.10 8.08 -20.46
N ASP A 186 4.69 6.91 -20.29
CA ASP A 186 5.02 5.99 -21.36
C ASP A 186 4.15 4.74 -21.31
N LEU A 187 3.79 4.20 -22.46
CA LEU A 187 3.21 2.88 -22.59
C LEU A 187 4.28 1.94 -23.16
N VAL A 188 4.64 0.93 -22.37
CA VAL A 188 5.69 -0.04 -22.73
C VAL A 188 5.14 -1.46 -22.75
N GLU A 189 5.84 -2.35 -23.41
CA GLU A 189 5.55 -3.78 -23.37
C GLU A 189 5.92 -4.33 -22.00
N GLY A 190 5.01 -5.10 -21.41
CA GLY A 190 5.22 -5.63 -20.07
C GLY A 190 4.08 -6.53 -19.64
N MET A 191 4.24 -7.15 -18.48
CA MET A 191 3.28 -8.11 -17.94
C MET A 191 3.32 -8.14 -16.43
N GLN A 192 2.15 -8.25 -15.80
CA GLN A 192 2.04 -8.59 -14.38
C GLN A 192 1.53 -10.02 -14.19
N PHE A 193 2.04 -10.70 -13.17
CA PHE A 193 1.48 -11.97 -12.71
C PHE A 193 1.44 -12.05 -11.17
N ASP A 194 0.48 -12.83 -10.68
CA ASP A 194 0.10 -12.93 -9.25
C ASP A 194 1.01 -13.90 -8.51
N ARG A 195 2.31 -13.61 -8.46
CA ARG A 195 3.32 -14.28 -7.65
C ARG A 195 4.39 -13.27 -7.26
N GLY A 196 4.70 -13.20 -5.99
CA GLY A 196 5.74 -12.34 -5.45
C GLY A 196 7.00 -13.10 -5.06
N TYR A 197 7.89 -12.43 -4.35
CA TYR A 197 9.15 -13.03 -3.89
C TYR A 197 8.89 -14.21 -2.94
N ILE A 198 9.74 -15.24 -3.02
CA ILE A 198 9.63 -16.44 -2.19
C ILE A 198 9.98 -16.13 -0.72
N SER A 199 10.83 -15.16 -0.47
CA SER A 199 11.24 -14.76 0.87
C SER A 199 11.31 -13.24 1.01
N ALA A 200 10.83 -12.72 2.13
CA ALA A 200 10.90 -11.29 2.46
C ALA A 200 12.35 -10.74 2.48
N TYR A 201 13.33 -11.58 2.79
CA TYR A 201 14.76 -11.21 2.73
C TYR A 201 15.25 -10.89 1.31
N MET A 202 14.43 -11.15 0.30
CA MET A 202 14.71 -10.79 -1.10
C MET A 202 14.23 -9.39 -1.48
N ALA A 203 13.54 -8.67 -0.60
CA ALA A 203 13.21 -7.27 -0.81
C ALA A 203 14.50 -6.41 -0.90
N THR A 204 14.46 -5.38 -1.74
CA THR A 204 15.54 -4.37 -1.86
C THR A 204 15.16 -3.10 -1.10
N ASP A 205 13.87 -2.84 -0.98
CA ASP A 205 13.27 -1.79 -0.15
C ASP A 205 12.46 -2.48 0.97
N MET A 206 12.96 -2.43 2.19
CA MET A 206 12.34 -3.07 3.35
C MET A 206 11.14 -2.27 3.89
N ASP A 207 11.09 -0.97 3.62
CA ASP A 207 9.99 -0.11 4.07
C ASP A 207 8.73 -0.34 3.24
N LYS A 208 8.91 -0.52 1.93
CA LYS A 208 7.83 -0.85 0.98
C LYS A 208 7.63 -2.36 0.81
N MET A 209 8.51 -3.18 1.36
CA MET A 209 8.53 -4.64 1.14
C MET A 209 8.51 -5.00 -0.35
N GLU A 210 9.33 -4.30 -1.12
CA GLU A 210 9.45 -4.46 -2.58
C GLU A 210 10.89 -4.78 -2.98
N ALA A 211 11.03 -5.50 -4.08
CA ALA A 211 12.31 -5.66 -4.77
C ALA A 211 12.23 -5.05 -6.16
N VAL A 212 13.15 -4.14 -6.47
CA VAL A 212 13.29 -3.52 -7.80
C VAL A 212 14.62 -3.94 -8.41
N LEU A 213 14.55 -4.58 -9.56
CA LEU A 213 15.71 -5.00 -10.33
C LEU A 213 15.73 -4.21 -11.65
N ASP A 214 16.74 -3.34 -11.84
CA ASP A 214 16.96 -2.65 -13.10
C ASP A 214 17.88 -3.48 -13.97
N ASP A 215 17.51 -3.63 -15.24
CA ASP A 215 18.20 -4.39 -16.27
C ASP A 215 18.60 -5.82 -15.85
N PRO A 216 17.68 -6.60 -15.23
CA PRO A 216 18.00 -7.94 -14.76
C PRO A 216 18.07 -8.95 -15.90
N PHE A 217 18.86 -10.00 -15.70
CA PHE A 217 18.65 -11.27 -16.36
C PHE A 217 17.50 -12.04 -15.71
N ILE A 218 16.75 -12.81 -16.49
CA ILE A 218 15.57 -13.55 -16.04
C ILE A 218 15.74 -15.02 -16.41
N LEU A 219 15.97 -15.87 -15.40
CA LEU A 219 15.99 -17.32 -15.54
C LEU A 219 14.55 -17.84 -15.42
N ILE A 220 14.07 -18.52 -16.44
CA ILE A 220 12.69 -19.02 -16.51
C ILE A 220 12.73 -20.54 -16.60
N THR A 221 12.11 -21.24 -15.63
CA THR A 221 12.05 -22.70 -15.62
C THR A 221 10.73 -23.21 -15.03
N ASP A 222 10.26 -24.33 -15.50
CA ASP A 222 9.15 -25.10 -14.94
C ASP A 222 9.58 -26.08 -13.85
N LYS A 223 10.90 -26.16 -13.59
CA LYS A 223 11.48 -27.04 -12.57
C LYS A 223 11.45 -26.40 -11.19
N LYS A 224 11.52 -27.26 -10.19
CA LYS A 224 11.78 -26.89 -8.80
C LYS A 224 13.29 -26.87 -8.55
N ILE A 225 13.80 -25.84 -7.91
CA ILE A 225 15.21 -25.67 -7.61
C ILE A 225 15.42 -25.89 -6.10
N SER A 226 15.97 -27.04 -5.73
CA SER A 226 16.26 -27.39 -4.33
C SER A 226 17.76 -27.40 -4.01
N ASN A 227 18.60 -27.66 -5.03
CA ASN A 227 20.03 -27.70 -4.91
C ASN A 227 20.67 -26.57 -5.72
N ILE A 228 21.56 -25.81 -5.08
CA ILE A 228 22.24 -24.66 -5.72
C ILE A 228 23.14 -25.10 -6.91
N GLN A 229 23.63 -26.33 -6.90
CA GLN A 229 24.49 -26.88 -7.96
C GLN A 229 23.79 -26.94 -9.32
N GLU A 230 22.44 -26.95 -9.33
CA GLU A 230 21.67 -26.99 -10.58
C GLU A 230 21.76 -25.71 -11.37
N ILE A 231 21.93 -24.57 -10.69
CA ILE A 231 21.98 -23.23 -11.29
C ILE A 231 23.35 -22.56 -11.14
N LEU A 232 24.33 -23.26 -10.55
CA LEU A 232 25.64 -22.70 -10.26
C LEU A 232 26.35 -22.09 -11.49
N PRO A 233 26.36 -22.76 -12.67
CA PRO A 233 27.00 -22.19 -13.86
C PRO A 233 26.41 -20.86 -14.32
N VAL A 234 25.10 -20.67 -14.18
CA VAL A 234 24.43 -19.40 -14.46
C VAL A 234 24.78 -18.35 -13.41
N LEU A 235 24.76 -18.73 -12.12
CA LEU A 235 25.09 -17.81 -11.03
C LEU A 235 26.53 -17.29 -11.13
N GLU A 236 27.49 -18.14 -11.48
CA GLU A 236 28.90 -17.73 -11.66
C GLU A 236 29.04 -16.68 -12.76
N GLN A 237 28.35 -16.84 -13.90
CA GLN A 237 28.35 -15.87 -15.00
C GLN A 237 27.69 -14.55 -14.59
N ILE A 238 26.58 -14.60 -13.83
CA ILE A 238 25.87 -13.40 -13.32
C ILE A 238 26.77 -12.65 -12.32
N VAL A 239 27.39 -13.35 -11.38
CA VAL A 239 28.30 -12.74 -10.39
C VAL A 239 29.52 -12.09 -11.08
N GLN A 240 30.12 -12.76 -12.07
CA GLN A 240 31.25 -12.23 -12.83
C GLN A 240 30.88 -10.97 -13.62
N SER A 241 29.65 -10.90 -14.14
CA SER A 241 29.15 -9.73 -14.87
C SER A 241 28.68 -8.58 -13.96
N GLY A 242 28.51 -8.84 -12.66
CA GLY A 242 27.92 -7.88 -11.72
C GLY A 242 26.43 -7.59 -11.98
N ALA A 243 25.76 -8.45 -12.75
CA ALA A 243 24.37 -8.25 -13.16
C ALA A 243 23.39 -8.69 -12.06
N LYS A 244 22.14 -8.22 -12.19
CA LYS A 244 21.02 -8.61 -11.34
C LYS A 244 20.31 -9.82 -11.94
N LEU A 245 19.77 -10.71 -11.11
CA LEU A 245 19.08 -11.93 -11.55
C LEU A 245 17.68 -12.04 -10.94
N LEU A 246 16.67 -12.24 -11.79
CA LEU A 246 15.36 -12.76 -11.41
C LEU A 246 15.30 -14.24 -11.74
N ILE A 247 14.87 -15.07 -10.80
CA ILE A 247 14.59 -16.49 -11.00
C ILE A 247 13.09 -16.70 -10.95
N ILE A 248 12.50 -17.19 -12.03
CA ILE A 248 11.10 -17.61 -12.11
C ILE A 248 11.11 -19.14 -12.23
N ALA A 249 10.75 -19.84 -11.16
CA ALA A 249 10.80 -21.31 -11.09
C ALA A 249 9.49 -21.86 -10.50
N GLU A 250 9.23 -23.15 -10.67
CA GLU A 250 8.08 -23.76 -9.97
C GLU A 250 8.13 -23.49 -8.47
N ASP A 251 9.29 -23.72 -7.86
CA ASP A 251 9.62 -23.32 -6.49
C ASP A 251 11.14 -23.21 -6.34
N VAL A 252 11.59 -22.43 -5.36
CA VAL A 252 13.00 -22.45 -4.93
C VAL A 252 13.01 -22.67 -3.42
N GLU A 253 13.64 -23.75 -2.98
CA GLU A 253 13.57 -24.17 -1.57
C GLU A 253 14.88 -24.76 -1.07
N GLY A 254 14.91 -25.16 0.20
CA GLY A 254 16.00 -25.87 0.84
C GLY A 254 17.33 -25.13 0.80
N GLU A 255 18.38 -25.87 0.39
CA GLU A 255 19.75 -25.36 0.30
C GLU A 255 19.87 -24.22 -0.72
N ALA A 256 19.22 -24.33 -1.87
CA ALA A 256 19.26 -23.33 -2.92
C ALA A 256 18.74 -21.97 -2.41
N LEU A 257 17.56 -21.95 -1.79
CA LEU A 257 16.98 -20.72 -1.25
C LEU A 257 17.85 -20.08 -0.18
N THR A 258 18.35 -20.89 0.76
CA THR A 258 19.22 -20.42 1.84
C THR A 258 20.50 -19.79 1.30
N THR A 259 21.13 -20.44 0.32
CA THR A 259 22.37 -19.96 -0.31
C THR A 259 22.14 -18.63 -1.05
N LEU A 260 21.05 -18.52 -1.80
CA LEU A 260 20.69 -17.27 -2.50
C LEU A 260 20.47 -16.11 -1.52
N ILE A 261 19.71 -16.34 -0.44
CA ILE A 261 19.45 -15.32 0.58
C ILE A 261 20.73 -14.88 1.27
N VAL A 262 21.58 -15.82 1.71
CA VAL A 262 22.84 -15.50 2.41
C VAL A 262 23.76 -14.67 1.52
N ASN A 263 23.93 -15.04 0.24
CA ASN A 263 24.78 -14.29 -0.68
C ASN A 263 24.22 -12.91 -1.01
N LYS A 264 22.90 -12.78 -1.14
CA LYS A 264 22.25 -11.47 -1.29
C LYS A 264 22.49 -10.58 -0.07
N LEU A 265 22.26 -11.08 1.14
CA LEU A 265 22.48 -10.33 2.39
C LEU A 265 23.94 -9.91 2.58
N ARG A 266 24.89 -10.71 2.08
CA ARG A 266 26.32 -10.36 2.03
C ARG A 266 26.68 -9.35 0.95
N GLY A 267 25.73 -8.98 0.08
CA GLY A 267 25.98 -8.09 -1.04
C GLY A 267 26.81 -8.70 -2.18
N THR A 268 26.96 -10.01 -2.22
CA THR A 268 27.75 -10.70 -3.25
C THR A 268 27.13 -10.56 -4.62
N PHE A 269 25.80 -10.66 -4.72
CA PHE A 269 25.01 -10.39 -5.93
C PHE A 269 23.53 -10.13 -5.62
N ASN A 270 22.87 -9.42 -6.54
CA ASN A 270 21.45 -9.12 -6.43
C ASN A 270 20.62 -10.18 -7.13
N VAL A 271 19.89 -10.96 -6.33
CA VAL A 271 18.97 -11.99 -6.83
C VAL A 271 17.63 -11.91 -6.14
N VAL A 272 16.56 -12.15 -6.92
CA VAL A 272 15.21 -12.36 -6.40
C VAL A 272 14.66 -13.63 -7.04
N ALA A 273 14.03 -14.47 -6.24
CA ALA A 273 13.34 -15.65 -6.72
C ALA A 273 11.83 -15.52 -6.49
N VAL A 274 11.06 -15.85 -7.51
CA VAL A 274 9.60 -15.85 -7.51
C VAL A 274 9.06 -17.19 -7.99
N LYS A 275 7.87 -17.56 -7.53
CA LYS A 275 7.20 -18.77 -8.02
C LYS A 275 6.59 -18.51 -9.40
N ALA A 276 6.68 -19.50 -10.26
CA ALA A 276 6.04 -19.46 -11.57
C ALA A 276 4.51 -19.31 -11.44
N PRO A 277 3.87 -18.46 -12.25
CA PRO A 277 2.42 -18.28 -12.23
C PRO A 277 1.68 -19.49 -12.79
N GLY A 278 0.48 -19.78 -12.26
CA GLY A 278 -0.36 -20.88 -12.70
C GLY A 278 0.09 -22.27 -12.23
N TYR A 279 -0.59 -23.30 -12.73
CA TYR A 279 -0.33 -24.71 -12.42
C TYR A 279 -0.47 -25.55 -13.69
N GLY A 280 0.26 -26.68 -13.76
CA GLY A 280 0.19 -27.63 -14.89
C GLY A 280 0.45 -26.95 -16.24
N ASP A 281 -0.33 -27.29 -17.26
CA ASP A 281 -0.16 -26.76 -18.62
C ASP A 281 -0.33 -25.23 -18.70
N ARG A 282 -1.15 -24.65 -17.82
CA ARG A 282 -1.28 -23.20 -17.73
C ARG A 282 0.00 -22.52 -17.27
N ARG A 283 0.73 -23.12 -16.32
CA ARG A 283 2.05 -22.64 -15.90
C ARG A 283 3.02 -22.61 -17.08
N LYS A 284 3.10 -23.71 -17.85
CA LYS A 284 3.95 -23.80 -19.04
C LYS A 284 3.61 -22.72 -20.06
N ALA A 285 2.33 -22.50 -20.32
CA ALA A 285 1.88 -21.49 -21.24
C ALA A 285 2.23 -20.06 -20.78
N MET A 286 2.09 -19.76 -19.48
CA MET A 286 2.46 -18.46 -18.92
C MET A 286 3.98 -18.25 -18.88
N LEU A 287 4.77 -19.28 -18.56
CA LEU A 287 6.23 -19.21 -18.65
C LEU A 287 6.69 -18.93 -20.09
N GLN A 288 6.03 -19.53 -21.09
CA GLN A 288 6.31 -19.27 -22.49
C GLN A 288 5.96 -17.82 -22.89
N ASP A 289 4.86 -17.28 -22.36
CA ASP A 289 4.49 -15.88 -22.60
C ASP A 289 5.54 -14.93 -22.00
N ILE A 290 6.02 -15.22 -20.79
CA ILE A 290 7.10 -14.44 -20.15
C ILE A 290 8.41 -14.57 -20.93
N ALA A 291 8.76 -15.77 -21.43
CA ALA A 291 9.95 -15.99 -22.22
C ALA A 291 9.93 -15.18 -23.52
N ILE A 292 8.80 -15.17 -24.22
CA ILE A 292 8.62 -14.38 -25.47
C ILE A 292 8.72 -12.88 -25.16
N LEU A 293 8.07 -12.42 -24.09
CA LEU A 293 8.10 -11.01 -23.67
C LEU A 293 9.52 -10.54 -23.36
N THR A 294 10.33 -11.38 -22.74
CA THR A 294 11.67 -11.02 -22.24
C THR A 294 12.81 -11.42 -23.20
N GLY A 295 12.48 -12.10 -24.30
CA GLY A 295 13.46 -12.59 -25.27
C GLY A 295 14.29 -13.76 -24.78
N GLY A 296 13.83 -14.47 -23.73
CA GLY A 296 14.49 -15.64 -23.17
C GLY A 296 13.88 -16.97 -23.66
N GLN A 297 14.30 -18.05 -23.01
CA GLN A 297 13.79 -19.40 -23.23
C GLN A 297 13.37 -20.04 -21.92
N VAL A 298 12.33 -20.87 -21.95
CA VAL A 298 11.95 -21.70 -20.79
C VAL A 298 12.90 -22.88 -20.70
N ILE A 299 13.62 -23.00 -19.59
CA ILE A 299 14.49 -24.14 -19.33
C ILE A 299 13.63 -25.27 -18.77
N SER A 300 13.37 -26.29 -19.58
CA SER A 300 12.48 -27.40 -19.27
C SER A 300 12.99 -28.71 -19.85
N ASP A 301 12.78 -29.84 -19.16
CA ASP A 301 13.12 -31.16 -19.65
C ASP A 301 12.36 -31.54 -20.93
N GLU A 302 11.12 -31.06 -21.06
CA GLU A 302 10.32 -31.30 -22.27
C GLU A 302 10.90 -30.62 -23.51
N LEU A 303 11.63 -29.52 -23.33
CA LEU A 303 12.35 -28.84 -24.40
C LEU A 303 13.79 -29.35 -24.57
N GLY A 304 14.21 -30.34 -23.78
CA GLY A 304 15.57 -30.90 -23.82
C GLY A 304 16.63 -29.94 -23.24
N LEU A 305 16.23 -28.98 -22.38
CA LEU A 305 17.12 -28.01 -21.77
C LEU A 305 17.35 -28.32 -20.29
N ASP A 306 18.62 -28.39 -19.87
CA ASP A 306 19.00 -28.58 -18.49
C ASP A 306 19.48 -27.27 -17.86
N LEU A 307 19.07 -27.05 -16.60
CA LEU A 307 19.50 -25.87 -15.80
C LEU A 307 21.04 -25.82 -15.63
N LYS A 308 21.71 -26.98 -15.59
CA LYS A 308 23.17 -27.08 -15.47
C LYS A 308 23.91 -26.61 -16.70
N GLU A 309 23.25 -26.65 -17.85
CA GLU A 309 23.80 -26.25 -19.15
C GLU A 309 23.29 -24.88 -19.59
N ALA A 310 22.49 -24.20 -18.76
CA ALA A 310 21.93 -22.91 -19.08
C ALA A 310 23.01 -21.84 -19.25
N THR A 311 22.83 -21.01 -20.26
CA THR A 311 23.74 -19.91 -20.62
C THR A 311 23.02 -18.55 -20.53
N LEU A 312 23.78 -17.45 -20.42
CA LEU A 312 23.19 -16.09 -20.39
C LEU A 312 22.36 -15.77 -21.63
N GLN A 313 22.64 -16.41 -22.77
CA GLN A 313 21.90 -16.17 -24.03
C GLN A 313 20.47 -16.76 -23.98
N GLN A 314 20.21 -17.71 -23.10
CA GLN A 314 18.90 -18.32 -22.93
C GLN A 314 18.06 -17.57 -21.89
N LEU A 315 18.68 -16.68 -21.11
CA LEU A 315 17.98 -15.88 -20.11
C LEU A 315 17.23 -14.74 -20.79
N GLY A 316 16.03 -14.49 -20.28
CA GLY A 316 15.28 -13.29 -20.64
C GLY A 316 15.90 -12.02 -20.04
N ARG A 317 15.50 -10.88 -20.55
CA ARG A 317 15.87 -9.56 -20.03
C ARG A 317 14.69 -8.59 -20.05
N ALA A 318 14.72 -7.61 -19.19
CA ALA A 318 13.78 -6.51 -19.14
C ALA A 318 14.49 -5.24 -18.66
N LYS A 319 13.90 -4.08 -18.94
CA LYS A 319 14.42 -2.80 -18.44
C LYS A 319 14.33 -2.69 -16.92
N SER A 320 13.19 -3.10 -16.35
CA SER A 320 13.04 -3.23 -14.91
C SER A 320 12.07 -4.35 -14.54
N VAL A 321 12.21 -4.89 -13.32
CA VAL A 321 11.23 -5.79 -12.73
C VAL A 321 10.95 -5.35 -11.30
N LYS A 322 9.67 -5.14 -11.00
CA LYS A 322 9.17 -4.80 -9.67
C LYS A 322 8.49 -6.01 -9.06
N ILE A 323 8.96 -6.47 -7.93
CA ILE A 323 8.45 -7.65 -7.22
C ILE A 323 7.95 -7.22 -5.85
N GLN A 324 6.70 -7.53 -5.56
CA GLN A 324 6.04 -7.34 -4.28
C GLN A 324 5.79 -8.71 -3.61
N LYS A 325 5.12 -8.71 -2.48
CA LYS A 325 4.79 -9.94 -1.75
C LYS A 325 3.93 -10.93 -2.57
N GLU A 326 3.03 -10.41 -3.38
CA GLU A 326 2.02 -11.21 -4.09
C GLU A 326 2.07 -11.05 -5.61
N ASN A 327 2.78 -10.04 -6.11
CA ASN A 327 2.80 -9.67 -7.52
C ASN A 327 4.21 -9.45 -8.04
N THR A 328 4.42 -9.76 -9.32
CA THR A 328 5.62 -9.41 -10.08
C THR A 328 5.21 -8.70 -11.36
N VAL A 329 5.80 -7.54 -11.62
CA VAL A 329 5.61 -6.73 -12.82
C VAL A 329 6.91 -6.69 -13.61
N ILE A 330 6.88 -7.16 -14.84
CA ILE A 330 7.97 -7.05 -15.82
C ILE A 330 7.67 -5.83 -16.68
N VAL A 331 8.58 -4.87 -16.72
CA VAL A 331 8.44 -3.60 -17.42
C VAL A 331 9.44 -3.55 -18.55
N ASP A 332 8.97 -3.28 -19.77
CA ASP A 332 9.78 -3.10 -20.98
C ASP A 332 10.69 -4.33 -21.22
N GLY A 333 10.05 -5.48 -21.50
CA GLY A 333 10.74 -6.71 -21.83
C GLY A 333 11.49 -6.60 -23.17
N TYR A 334 12.68 -7.20 -23.26
CA TYR A 334 13.54 -7.10 -24.46
C TYR A 334 13.21 -8.16 -25.53
N GLY A 335 12.00 -8.73 -25.50
CA GLY A 335 11.53 -9.65 -26.52
C GLY A 335 11.31 -8.99 -27.87
N ASP A 336 11.30 -9.80 -28.91
CA ASP A 336 10.99 -9.33 -30.26
C ASP A 336 9.50 -8.97 -30.38
N LYS A 337 9.19 -7.75 -30.78
CA LYS A 337 7.83 -7.23 -30.94
C LYS A 337 6.99 -8.07 -31.89
N ALA A 338 7.58 -8.58 -32.97
CA ALA A 338 6.88 -9.42 -33.93
C ALA A 338 6.49 -10.77 -33.31
N ALA A 339 7.37 -11.35 -32.47
CA ALA A 339 7.09 -12.58 -31.74
C ALA A 339 5.98 -12.38 -30.68
N ILE A 340 5.99 -11.25 -29.97
CA ILE A 340 4.95 -10.88 -28.99
C ILE A 340 3.59 -10.74 -29.72
N GLN A 341 3.51 -10.03 -30.83
CA GLN A 341 2.27 -9.86 -31.60
C GLN A 341 1.76 -11.19 -32.21
N ALA A 342 2.68 -12.04 -32.64
CA ALA A 342 2.32 -13.38 -33.13
C ALA A 342 1.72 -14.22 -31.96
N ARG A 343 2.30 -14.11 -30.75
CA ARG A 343 1.78 -14.80 -29.57
C ARG A 343 0.41 -14.29 -29.14
N ILE A 344 0.20 -12.98 -29.13
CA ILE A 344 -1.11 -12.34 -28.88
C ILE A 344 -2.15 -12.87 -29.88
N SER A 345 -1.82 -12.90 -31.17
CA SER A 345 -2.72 -13.40 -32.22
C SER A 345 -3.04 -14.89 -32.03
N GLN A 346 -2.06 -15.70 -31.62
CA GLN A 346 -2.23 -17.12 -31.31
C GLN A 346 -3.22 -17.33 -30.13
N ILE A 347 -3.02 -16.60 -29.01
CA ILE A 347 -3.90 -16.71 -27.85
C ILE A 347 -5.32 -16.26 -28.20
N LYS A 348 -5.48 -15.19 -28.97
CA LYS A 348 -6.77 -14.69 -29.44
C LYS A 348 -7.50 -15.75 -30.26
N LYS A 349 -6.82 -16.38 -31.19
CA LYS A 349 -7.38 -17.47 -32.00
C LYS A 349 -7.81 -18.67 -31.13
N GLN A 350 -6.97 -19.07 -30.15
CA GLN A 350 -7.33 -20.13 -29.22
C GLN A 350 -8.57 -19.78 -28.38
N ALA A 351 -8.73 -18.52 -27.96
CA ALA A 351 -9.91 -18.07 -27.22
C ALA A 351 -11.18 -18.04 -28.08
N GLU A 352 -11.06 -17.86 -29.39
CA GLU A 352 -12.17 -17.93 -30.34
C GLU A 352 -12.57 -19.39 -30.69
N GLU A 353 -11.61 -20.31 -30.73
CA GLU A 353 -11.80 -21.71 -31.10
C GLU A 353 -12.25 -22.61 -29.93
N THR A 354 -11.99 -22.21 -28.67
CA THR A 354 -12.38 -23.02 -27.51
C THR A 354 -13.88 -23.01 -27.26
N THR A 355 -14.41 -24.17 -26.91
CA THR A 355 -15.84 -24.37 -26.56
C THR A 355 -16.09 -24.34 -25.06
N SER A 356 -15.03 -24.32 -24.24
CA SER A 356 -15.09 -24.26 -22.77
C SER A 356 -15.12 -22.80 -22.32
N ASP A 357 -16.18 -22.37 -21.66
CA ASP A 357 -16.30 -21.01 -21.14
C ASP A 357 -15.20 -20.70 -20.13
N PHE A 358 -14.82 -21.68 -19.29
CA PHE A 358 -13.72 -21.56 -18.35
C PHE A 358 -12.35 -21.34 -19.04
N ASP A 359 -12.06 -22.14 -20.07
CA ASP A 359 -10.80 -22.00 -20.80
C ASP A 359 -10.76 -20.69 -21.59
N LYS A 360 -11.91 -20.28 -22.14
CA LYS A 360 -12.05 -19.00 -22.82
C LYS A 360 -11.77 -17.83 -21.88
N GLU A 361 -12.34 -17.82 -20.66
CA GLU A 361 -12.07 -16.80 -19.65
C GLU A 361 -10.56 -16.73 -19.33
N LYS A 362 -9.92 -17.88 -19.17
CA LYS A 362 -8.49 -17.95 -18.83
C LYS A 362 -7.56 -17.56 -19.99
N LEU A 363 -7.96 -17.83 -21.22
CA LEU A 363 -7.26 -17.34 -22.40
C LEU A 363 -7.42 -15.83 -22.56
N GLN A 364 -8.59 -15.28 -22.26
CA GLN A 364 -8.84 -13.85 -22.24
C GLN A 364 -8.01 -13.14 -21.17
N GLU A 365 -7.91 -13.71 -19.96
CA GLU A 365 -7.04 -13.19 -18.88
C GLU A 365 -5.57 -13.14 -19.34
N ARG A 366 -5.06 -14.21 -19.95
CA ARG A 366 -3.68 -14.21 -20.50
C ARG A 366 -3.49 -13.20 -21.62
N LEU A 367 -4.48 -13.09 -22.50
CA LEU A 367 -4.48 -12.11 -23.59
C LEU A 367 -4.40 -10.68 -23.04
N ALA A 368 -5.23 -10.36 -22.04
CA ALA A 368 -5.23 -9.05 -21.41
C ALA A 368 -3.88 -8.73 -20.76
N LYS A 369 -3.29 -9.69 -20.02
CA LYS A 369 -1.97 -9.51 -19.38
C LYS A 369 -0.84 -9.29 -20.38
N LEU A 370 -0.86 -9.92 -21.54
CA LEU A 370 0.20 -9.80 -22.54
C LEU A 370 -0.01 -8.61 -23.48
N ALA A 371 -1.27 -8.34 -23.87
CA ALA A 371 -1.64 -7.28 -24.80
C ALA A 371 -1.83 -5.91 -24.16
N GLY A 372 -2.14 -5.86 -22.87
CA GLY A 372 -2.46 -4.63 -22.14
C GLY A 372 -1.26 -3.71 -21.94
N GLY A 373 -0.04 -4.25 -21.99
CA GLY A 373 1.17 -3.49 -21.71
C GLY A 373 1.27 -3.00 -20.28
N VAL A 374 2.24 -2.15 -20.02
CA VAL A 374 2.43 -1.45 -18.73
C VAL A 374 2.53 0.05 -18.99
N ALA A 375 1.66 0.83 -18.36
CA ALA A 375 1.83 2.28 -18.32
C ALA A 375 2.87 2.63 -17.26
N VAL A 376 3.92 3.33 -17.64
CA VAL A 376 4.99 3.77 -16.74
C VAL A 376 4.92 5.27 -16.60
N ILE A 377 4.60 5.73 -15.38
CA ILE A 377 4.69 7.14 -15.03
C ILE A 377 6.08 7.37 -14.45
N ARG A 378 6.94 8.10 -15.20
CA ARG A 378 8.27 8.48 -14.75
C ARG A 378 8.21 9.85 -14.12
N VAL A 379 8.39 9.87 -12.79
CA VAL A 379 8.32 11.10 -12.00
C VAL A 379 9.66 11.81 -12.05
N GLY A 380 9.67 13.05 -12.57
CA GLY A 380 10.85 13.91 -12.63
C GLY A 380 10.72 15.09 -11.69
N ALA A 381 11.84 15.53 -11.12
CA ALA A 381 11.93 16.73 -10.29
C ALA A 381 13.35 17.29 -10.30
N ALA A 382 13.50 18.52 -9.79
CA ALA A 382 14.80 19.18 -9.75
C ALA A 382 15.74 18.64 -8.65
N THR A 383 15.16 18.10 -7.58
CA THR A 383 15.88 17.55 -6.43
C THR A 383 15.37 16.16 -6.07
N GLU A 384 16.23 15.35 -5.44
CA GLU A 384 15.86 14.00 -4.97
C GLU A 384 14.72 14.04 -3.93
N THR A 385 14.72 15.05 -3.06
CA THR A 385 13.68 15.22 -2.04
C THR A 385 12.33 15.50 -2.68
N GLU A 386 12.26 16.41 -3.67
CA GLU A 386 11.05 16.71 -4.42
C GLU A 386 10.57 15.51 -5.22
N MET A 387 11.48 14.77 -5.84
CA MET A 387 11.16 13.58 -6.63
C MET A 387 10.54 12.48 -5.76
N LYS A 388 11.09 12.23 -4.58
CA LYS A 388 10.55 11.25 -3.63
C LYS A 388 9.16 11.63 -3.14
N GLU A 389 8.94 12.91 -2.81
CA GLU A 389 7.63 13.42 -2.40
C GLU A 389 6.61 13.30 -3.54
N ALA A 390 6.96 13.74 -4.74
CA ALA A 390 6.09 13.66 -5.91
C ALA A 390 5.75 12.20 -6.26
N LYS A 391 6.69 11.26 -6.11
CA LYS A 391 6.48 9.84 -6.33
C LYS A 391 5.47 9.25 -5.33
N LEU A 392 5.61 9.54 -4.03
CA LEU A 392 4.67 9.07 -3.01
C LEU A 392 3.26 9.59 -3.28
N ARG A 393 3.13 10.87 -3.59
CA ARG A 393 1.86 11.52 -3.93
C ARG A 393 1.20 10.90 -5.17
N MET A 394 2.00 10.54 -6.18
CA MET A 394 1.53 9.85 -7.38
C MET A 394 1.07 8.41 -7.08
N GLU A 395 1.79 7.71 -6.19
CA GLU A 395 1.43 6.37 -5.72
C GLU A 395 0.08 6.39 -4.99
N ASP A 396 -0.16 7.36 -4.11
CA ASP A 396 -1.44 7.54 -3.41
C ASP A 396 -2.58 7.83 -4.40
N ALA A 397 -2.37 8.75 -5.35
CA ALA A 397 -3.35 9.07 -6.38
C ALA A 397 -3.73 7.86 -7.23
N LEU A 398 -2.76 7.04 -7.63
CA LEU A 398 -3.01 5.82 -8.38
C LEU A 398 -3.81 4.79 -7.56
N ASN A 399 -3.45 4.61 -6.30
CA ASN A 399 -4.13 3.68 -5.40
C ASN A 399 -5.56 4.13 -5.09
N ALA A 400 -5.77 5.42 -4.82
CA ALA A 400 -7.10 6.00 -4.66
C ALA A 400 -7.97 5.79 -5.91
N THR A 401 -7.39 5.95 -7.10
CA THR A 401 -8.10 5.75 -8.37
C THR A 401 -8.49 4.28 -8.58
N ARG A 402 -7.61 3.33 -8.23
CA ARG A 402 -7.93 1.89 -8.25
C ARG A 402 -9.03 1.56 -7.24
N ALA A 403 -8.94 2.07 -6.02
CA ALA A 403 -9.97 1.88 -5.00
C ALA A 403 -11.33 2.43 -5.45
N ALA A 404 -11.36 3.57 -6.15
CA ALA A 404 -12.57 4.13 -6.74
C ALA A 404 -13.14 3.27 -7.87
N ALA A 405 -12.29 2.67 -8.70
CA ALA A 405 -12.72 1.72 -9.73
C ALA A 405 -13.40 0.48 -9.15
N GLU A 406 -12.90 -0.02 -8.00
CA GLU A 406 -13.41 -1.22 -7.35
C GLU A 406 -14.76 -1.01 -6.64
N GLU A 407 -14.88 0.01 -5.80
CA GLU A 407 -16.05 0.21 -4.92
C GLU A 407 -16.82 1.52 -5.17
N GLY A 408 -16.41 2.30 -6.18
CA GLY A 408 -17.06 3.56 -6.50
C GLY A 408 -16.57 4.73 -5.66
N ILE A 409 -17.27 5.85 -5.84
CA ILE A 409 -16.95 7.16 -5.25
C ILE A 409 -18.09 7.70 -4.39
N ILE A 410 -17.72 8.52 -3.42
CA ILE A 410 -18.61 9.21 -2.49
C ILE A 410 -18.21 10.69 -2.38
N SER A 411 -19.03 11.49 -1.68
CA SER A 411 -18.67 12.86 -1.32
C SER A 411 -17.42 12.88 -0.44
N GLY A 412 -16.40 13.62 -0.86
CA GLY A 412 -15.10 13.66 -0.23
C GLY A 412 -14.99 14.61 0.97
N GLY A 413 -13.75 14.84 1.40
CA GLY A 413 -13.44 15.81 2.46
C GLY A 413 -14.02 15.48 3.83
N GLY A 414 -14.29 14.21 4.11
CA GLY A 414 -14.91 13.75 5.36
C GLY A 414 -16.44 13.95 5.42
N SER A 415 -17.06 14.51 4.38
CA SER A 415 -18.52 14.79 4.34
C SER A 415 -19.35 13.51 4.40
N ALA A 416 -18.90 12.44 3.73
CA ALA A 416 -19.58 11.14 3.76
C ALA A 416 -19.71 10.57 5.17
N TYR A 417 -18.71 10.76 6.04
CA TYR A 417 -18.80 10.34 7.44
C TYR A 417 -19.88 11.11 8.20
N ILE A 418 -20.00 12.43 7.95
CA ILE A 418 -21.04 13.24 8.59
C ILE A 418 -22.44 12.82 8.13
N HIS A 419 -22.60 12.49 6.85
CA HIS A 419 -23.88 11.97 6.35
C HIS A 419 -24.19 10.58 6.89
N ALA A 420 -23.19 9.67 6.95
CA ALA A 420 -23.33 8.34 7.56
C ALA A 420 -23.66 8.40 9.06
N SER A 421 -23.19 9.45 9.76
CA SER A 421 -23.45 9.64 11.20
C SER A 421 -24.95 9.74 11.52
N LYS A 422 -25.78 10.17 10.57
CA LYS A 422 -27.25 10.22 10.75
C LYS A 422 -27.86 8.84 10.99
N GLU A 423 -27.41 7.82 10.26
CA GLU A 423 -27.87 6.44 10.42
C GLU A 423 -27.30 5.82 11.71
N VAL A 424 -26.04 6.12 12.04
CA VAL A 424 -25.43 5.69 13.30
C VAL A 424 -26.14 6.29 14.51
N ALA A 425 -26.58 7.55 14.43
CA ALA A 425 -27.37 8.18 15.47
C ALA A 425 -28.71 7.49 15.71
N LYS A 426 -29.43 7.12 14.64
CA LYS A 426 -30.66 6.33 14.72
C LYS A 426 -30.42 4.95 15.36
N LEU A 427 -29.33 4.29 14.98
CA LEU A 427 -28.94 3.03 15.60
C LEU A 427 -28.66 3.21 17.10
N ALA A 428 -27.93 4.25 17.50
CA ALA A 428 -27.59 4.52 18.89
C ALA A 428 -28.84 4.75 19.77
N GLU A 429 -29.93 5.28 19.21
CA GLU A 429 -31.21 5.43 19.92
C GLU A 429 -31.87 4.09 20.24
N THR A 430 -31.59 3.03 19.47
CA THR A 430 -32.12 1.68 19.72
C THR A 430 -31.29 0.87 20.70
N LEU A 431 -30.11 1.36 21.12
CA LEU A 431 -29.18 0.69 22.02
C LEU A 431 -29.30 1.25 23.44
N GLU A 432 -28.90 0.47 24.44
CA GLU A 432 -28.96 0.85 25.85
C GLU A 432 -27.59 0.69 26.54
N GLY A 433 -27.41 1.38 27.66
CA GLY A 433 -26.24 1.26 28.53
C GLY A 433 -24.91 1.47 27.82
N ASP A 434 -23.92 0.64 28.14
CA ASP A 434 -22.57 0.75 27.59
C ASP A 434 -22.49 0.41 26.09
N GLU A 435 -23.46 -0.34 25.55
CA GLU A 435 -23.53 -0.59 24.12
C GLU A 435 -23.89 0.68 23.34
N LYS A 436 -24.86 1.46 23.88
CA LYS A 436 -25.17 2.80 23.36
C LYS A 436 -23.94 3.72 23.44
N THR A 437 -23.24 3.69 24.57
CA THR A 437 -22.02 4.49 24.78
C THR A 437 -20.96 4.13 23.73
N GLY A 438 -20.77 2.83 23.44
CA GLY A 438 -19.87 2.37 22.38
C GLY A 438 -20.25 2.91 21.00
N ALA A 439 -21.54 2.92 20.67
CA ALA A 439 -22.02 3.51 19.42
C ALA A 439 -21.80 5.03 19.36
N CYS A 440 -22.00 5.73 20.48
CA CYS A 440 -21.76 7.17 20.58
C CYS A 440 -20.26 7.53 20.43
N ILE A 441 -19.33 6.65 20.84
CA ILE A 441 -17.89 6.85 20.61
C ILE A 441 -17.60 6.89 19.11
N VAL A 442 -18.13 5.94 18.34
CA VAL A 442 -17.96 5.93 16.87
C VAL A 442 -18.65 7.13 16.24
N LEU A 443 -19.90 7.42 16.65
CA LEU A 443 -20.64 8.58 16.16
C LEU A 443 -19.84 9.89 16.29
N LYS A 444 -19.18 10.07 17.44
CA LYS A 444 -18.33 11.24 17.67
C LYS A 444 -17.06 11.21 16.85
N ALA A 445 -16.47 10.04 16.67
CA ALA A 445 -15.25 9.88 15.89
C ALA A 445 -15.46 10.17 14.38
N LEU A 446 -16.64 9.91 13.83
CA LEU A 446 -16.99 10.23 12.44
C LEU A 446 -16.89 11.74 12.13
N GLU A 447 -16.91 12.60 13.13
CA GLU A 447 -16.72 14.04 12.97
C GLU A 447 -15.25 14.43 12.76
N ALA A 448 -14.31 13.62 13.24
CA ALA A 448 -12.90 13.98 13.36
C ALA A 448 -12.22 14.32 12.02
N PRO A 449 -12.44 13.59 10.91
CA PRO A 449 -11.80 13.93 9.63
C PRO A 449 -12.18 15.34 9.15
N LEU A 450 -13.46 15.67 9.05
CA LEU A 450 -13.90 17.01 8.62
C LEU A 450 -13.47 18.09 9.61
N PHE A 451 -13.48 17.78 10.92
CA PHE A 451 -12.99 18.68 11.96
C PHE A 451 -11.54 19.10 11.70
N HIS A 452 -10.65 18.12 11.49
CA HIS A 452 -9.22 18.40 11.29
C HIS A 452 -8.91 19.03 9.93
N ILE A 453 -9.64 18.66 8.87
CA ILE A 453 -9.56 19.35 7.57
C ILE A 453 -9.87 20.85 7.74
N SER A 454 -10.94 21.15 8.47
CA SER A 454 -11.35 22.52 8.75
C SER A 454 -10.36 23.27 9.64
N ALA A 455 -9.86 22.61 10.70
CA ALA A 455 -8.87 23.18 11.62
C ALA A 455 -7.53 23.47 10.90
N ASN A 456 -7.07 22.58 10.03
CA ASN A 456 -5.87 22.81 9.22
C ASN A 456 -6.06 23.97 8.21
N ALA A 457 -7.30 24.25 7.84
CA ALA A 457 -7.66 25.42 7.04
C ALA A 457 -7.79 26.72 7.86
N GLY A 458 -7.61 26.65 9.19
CA GLY A 458 -7.77 27.80 10.08
C GLY A 458 -9.21 28.15 10.41
N LEU A 459 -10.14 27.21 10.27
CA LEU A 459 -11.57 27.39 10.45
C LEU A 459 -12.09 26.61 11.66
N GLU A 460 -13.26 27.03 12.19
CA GLU A 460 -13.91 26.34 13.30
C GLU A 460 -14.68 25.11 12.82
N GLY A 461 -14.09 23.91 13.04
CA GLY A 461 -14.61 22.65 12.53
C GLY A 461 -16.00 22.30 13.05
N SER A 462 -16.31 22.62 14.30
CA SER A 462 -17.62 22.33 14.91
C SER A 462 -18.79 23.02 14.20
N VAL A 463 -18.58 24.26 13.75
CA VAL A 463 -19.59 25.03 12.99
C VAL A 463 -19.81 24.39 11.62
N ILE A 464 -18.73 24.01 10.95
CA ILE A 464 -18.77 23.39 9.62
C ILE A 464 -19.48 22.04 9.68
N ILE A 465 -19.13 21.19 10.64
CA ILE A 465 -19.75 19.88 10.86
C ILE A 465 -21.26 20.00 11.04
N ASN A 466 -21.73 20.93 11.89
CA ASN A 466 -23.16 21.11 12.12
C ASN A 466 -23.88 21.51 10.84
N LYS A 467 -23.32 22.42 10.06
CA LYS A 467 -23.93 22.87 8.80
C LYS A 467 -23.97 21.75 7.75
N VAL A 468 -22.90 20.95 7.62
CA VAL A 468 -22.90 19.77 6.72
C VAL A 468 -23.90 18.72 7.20
N ARG A 469 -24.04 18.52 8.52
CA ARG A 469 -25.01 17.57 9.10
C ARG A 469 -26.46 17.96 8.76
N GLU A 470 -26.79 19.24 8.73
CA GLU A 470 -28.12 19.77 8.38
C GLU A 470 -28.38 19.76 6.86
N SER A 471 -27.34 19.66 6.05
CA SER A 471 -27.44 19.69 4.59
C SER A 471 -27.93 18.35 4.01
N GLU A 472 -28.30 18.38 2.72
CA GLU A 472 -28.64 17.19 1.93
C GLU A 472 -27.42 16.29 1.72
N ILE A 473 -27.67 15.00 1.46
CA ILE A 473 -26.62 14.04 1.15
C ILE A 473 -25.87 14.49 -0.10
N GLY A 474 -24.54 14.50 -0.05
CA GLY A 474 -23.67 14.97 -1.14
C GLY A 474 -23.14 16.39 -0.94
N ILE A 475 -23.82 17.23 -0.16
CA ILE A 475 -23.31 18.56 0.20
C ILE A 475 -22.21 18.41 1.27
N GLY A 476 -21.09 19.06 1.03
CA GLY A 476 -19.96 19.11 1.95
C GLY A 476 -19.31 20.49 1.99
N PHE A 477 -18.13 20.55 2.57
CA PHE A 477 -17.37 21.78 2.72
C PHE A 477 -16.06 21.74 1.93
N ASP A 478 -15.92 22.60 0.93
CA ASP A 478 -14.66 22.84 0.23
C ASP A 478 -13.74 23.70 1.12
N ALA A 479 -12.81 23.06 1.81
CA ALA A 479 -11.89 23.72 2.72
C ALA A 479 -10.85 24.60 2.01
N LEU A 480 -10.64 24.42 0.70
CA LEU A 480 -9.74 25.24 -0.10
C LEU A 480 -10.37 26.61 -0.35
N LYS A 481 -11.64 26.62 -0.79
CA LYS A 481 -12.39 27.84 -1.15
C LYS A 481 -13.16 28.43 0.03
N GLY A 482 -13.48 27.62 1.06
CA GLY A 482 -14.28 28.05 2.20
C GLY A 482 -15.79 28.07 1.94
N GLU A 483 -16.27 27.23 1.03
CA GLU A 483 -17.66 27.22 0.56
C GLU A 483 -18.34 25.86 0.79
N TYR A 484 -19.67 25.87 0.91
CA TYR A 484 -20.49 24.65 0.97
C TYR A 484 -20.97 24.34 -0.45
N VAL A 485 -20.62 23.14 -0.93
CA VAL A 485 -20.85 22.76 -2.32
C VAL A 485 -21.35 21.31 -2.42
N ASP A 486 -21.95 20.97 -3.57
CA ASP A 486 -22.11 19.58 -3.95
C ASP A 486 -20.72 19.01 -4.28
N MET A 487 -20.26 18.10 -3.42
CA MET A 487 -18.90 17.56 -3.49
C MET A 487 -18.68 16.75 -4.76
N VAL A 488 -19.71 16.01 -5.21
CA VAL A 488 -19.62 15.20 -6.42
C VAL A 488 -19.60 16.09 -7.66
N ALA A 489 -20.47 17.09 -7.73
CA ALA A 489 -20.52 18.01 -8.86
C ALA A 489 -19.25 18.87 -8.99
N THR A 490 -18.65 19.27 -7.86
CA THR A 490 -17.40 20.04 -7.84
C THR A 490 -16.14 19.18 -7.99
N GLY A 491 -16.28 17.84 -7.93
CA GLY A 491 -15.18 16.90 -8.13
C GLY A 491 -14.35 16.63 -6.89
N ILE A 492 -14.85 16.95 -5.69
CA ILE A 492 -14.20 16.60 -4.42
C ILE A 492 -14.71 15.21 -4.02
N LEU A 493 -14.01 14.18 -4.46
CA LEU A 493 -14.43 12.78 -4.41
C LEU A 493 -13.48 11.95 -3.58
N ASP A 494 -14.02 11.10 -2.71
CA ASP A 494 -13.26 10.08 -2.00
C ASP A 494 -13.68 8.68 -2.50
N PRO A 495 -12.75 7.71 -2.61
CA PRO A 495 -13.09 6.32 -2.89
C PRO A 495 -13.85 5.71 -1.71
N ALA A 496 -14.97 5.02 -1.97
CA ALA A 496 -15.75 4.36 -0.92
C ALA A 496 -14.93 3.31 -0.16
N LYS A 497 -14.08 2.56 -0.87
CA LYS A 497 -13.17 1.55 -0.29
C LYS A 497 -12.21 2.17 0.71
N VAL A 498 -11.60 3.31 0.40
CA VAL A 498 -10.67 4.04 1.28
C VAL A 498 -11.39 4.46 2.56
N THR A 499 -12.53 5.13 2.40
CA THR A 499 -13.31 5.66 3.53
C THR A 499 -13.80 4.55 4.47
N ARG A 500 -14.37 3.44 3.95
CA ARG A 500 -14.82 2.36 4.82
C ARG A 500 -13.66 1.61 5.49
N SER A 501 -12.55 1.36 4.75
CA SER A 501 -11.40 0.64 5.29
C SER A 501 -10.73 1.42 6.41
N ALA A 502 -10.59 2.73 6.27
CA ALA A 502 -10.08 3.62 7.31
C ALA A 502 -10.91 3.51 8.60
N LEU A 503 -12.24 3.54 8.49
CA LEU A 503 -13.14 3.41 9.64
C LEU A 503 -13.07 2.02 10.29
N GLN A 504 -13.06 0.95 9.50
CA GLN A 504 -13.01 -0.42 10.01
C GLN A 504 -11.69 -0.71 10.73
N ASN A 505 -10.55 -0.30 10.16
CA ASN A 505 -9.24 -0.49 10.77
C ASN A 505 -9.07 0.35 12.04
N ALA A 506 -9.52 1.60 12.01
CA ALA A 506 -9.54 2.47 13.19
C ALA A 506 -10.36 1.86 14.34
N THR A 507 -11.58 1.38 14.04
CA THR A 507 -12.44 0.74 15.06
C THR A 507 -11.84 -0.55 15.59
N SER A 508 -11.25 -1.37 14.74
CA SER A 508 -10.64 -2.65 15.12
C SER A 508 -9.56 -2.43 16.19
N VAL A 509 -8.61 -1.54 15.91
CA VAL A 509 -7.51 -1.27 16.85
C VAL A 509 -7.98 -0.49 18.07
N ALA A 510 -8.76 0.58 17.90
CA ALA A 510 -9.26 1.36 19.02
C ALA A 510 -10.09 0.51 19.99
N SER A 511 -11.02 -0.31 19.50
CA SER A 511 -11.85 -1.16 20.34
C SER A 511 -11.05 -2.24 21.08
N THR A 512 -9.96 -2.73 20.47
CA THR A 512 -9.05 -3.69 21.12
C THR A 512 -8.20 -3.01 22.19
N LEU A 513 -7.67 -1.83 21.92
CA LEU A 513 -6.91 -1.03 22.88
C LEU A 513 -7.76 -0.69 24.12
N LEU A 514 -9.02 -0.32 23.94
CA LEU A 514 -9.94 -0.01 25.04
C LEU A 514 -10.23 -1.21 25.96
N THR A 515 -10.01 -2.45 25.52
CA THR A 515 -10.14 -3.65 26.37
C THR A 515 -8.86 -3.98 27.16
N THR A 516 -7.79 -3.19 26.99
CA THR A 516 -6.50 -3.45 27.65
C THR A 516 -6.52 -2.97 29.11
N GLU A 517 -6.08 -3.83 30.04
CA GLU A 517 -5.98 -3.54 31.47
C GLU A 517 -4.54 -3.51 31.97
N SER A 518 -3.62 -4.25 31.31
CA SER A 518 -2.21 -4.27 31.67
C SER A 518 -1.33 -4.20 30.44
N VAL A 519 -0.18 -3.56 30.59
CA VAL A 519 0.84 -3.43 29.54
C VAL A 519 2.19 -3.91 30.09
N VAL A 520 2.89 -4.74 29.31
CA VAL A 520 4.14 -5.37 29.69
C VAL A 520 5.25 -4.93 28.75
N ALA A 521 6.20 -4.16 29.24
CA ALA A 521 7.35 -3.69 28.49
C ALA A 521 8.64 -4.44 28.86
N THR A 522 9.57 -4.52 27.93
CA THR A 522 10.94 -4.97 28.23
C THR A 522 11.73 -3.80 28.79
N ILE A 523 12.38 -3.99 29.95
CA ILE A 523 13.27 -2.98 30.51
C ILE A 523 14.47 -2.84 29.60
N LYS A 524 14.71 -1.62 29.10
CA LYS A 524 15.93 -1.30 28.34
C LYS A 524 17.11 -1.39 29.31
N GLU A 525 18.06 -2.30 29.06
CA GLU A 525 19.32 -2.32 29.78
C GLU A 525 20.17 -1.18 29.21
N ASP A 526 20.59 -0.25 30.08
CA ASP A 526 21.62 0.72 29.73
C ASP A 526 22.88 -0.08 29.39
N THR A 527 23.19 -0.22 28.11
CA THR A 527 24.51 -0.74 27.67
C THR A 527 25.55 0.25 28.19
N PRO A 528 26.40 -0.14 29.17
CA PRO A 528 27.46 0.77 29.61
C PRO A 528 28.31 1.11 28.41
N ALA A 529 28.52 2.41 28.16
CA ALA A 529 29.43 2.88 27.14
C ALA A 529 30.76 2.15 27.32
N MET A 530 31.21 1.40 26.31
CA MET A 530 32.54 0.81 26.34
C MET A 530 33.54 1.95 26.64
N PRO A 531 34.39 1.85 27.66
CA PRO A 531 35.42 2.84 27.89
C PRO A 531 36.28 2.88 26.64
N ALA A 532 36.41 4.06 26.05
CA ALA A 532 37.33 4.31 24.96
C ALA A 532 38.72 3.80 25.40
N GLY A 533 39.11 2.65 24.83
CA GLY A 533 40.39 2.04 25.10
C GLY A 533 41.49 3.05 24.81
N GLY A 534 42.13 3.57 25.88
CA GLY A 534 43.30 4.42 25.77
C GLY A 534 44.38 3.65 25.02
N MET A 535 44.72 4.08 23.83
CA MET A 535 46.00 3.79 23.19
C MET A 535 47.10 4.45 24.05
N GLY A 536 47.49 3.73 25.11
CA GLY A 536 48.71 4.01 25.83
C GLY A 536 49.88 3.60 24.94
N GLY A 537 50.75 4.55 24.70
CA GLY A 537 51.90 4.42 23.85
C GLY A 537 52.84 3.29 24.28
N MET A 538 53.52 2.74 23.30
CA MET A 538 54.86 2.15 23.43
C MET A 538 55.76 2.82 22.40
N MET A 539 56.84 3.39 22.96
CA MET A 539 58.00 3.88 22.24
C MET A 539 58.62 2.78 21.37
#